data_aa78f5843cd35f30510cb0e810c81fb7
#
_entry.id   aa78f5843cd35f30510cb0e810c81fb7
#
_cell.length_a   1.000
_cell.length_b   1.000
_cell.length_c   1.000
_cell.angle_alpha   90.00
_cell.angle_beta   90.00
_cell.angle_gamma   90.00
#
_symmetry.space_group_name_H-M   'P 1'
#
loop_
_entity.id
_entity.type
_entity.pdbx_description
1 polymer ?
#
loop_
_entity_poly.entity_id
_entity_poly.type
_entity_poly.pdbx_seq_one_letter_code
_entity_poly.pdbx_strand_id
1 'polypeptide(L)'
;MFLVQRYLKIYKEVTELMAKVELKQPIVQEVAGLLENAKTAVLVDYRGITVDMDTQLRKALREAGVTYKIYKNTLIKLAVKDTPFEELTKDLAGPTAIAVTEGDVTAPARIIANFMKKAEAISMKSGIVDGVYYDEKGINLVATIPSREELLSKFLGSIQSPITNFARVIKQIAEKDGVPAAAETAEA
;
A
#
# COMPACT_ATOMS: atom_id res chain seq x y z
N MET A 1 -17.99 42.05 -38.13
CA MET A 1 -18.80 41.52 -37.01
C MET A 1 -18.41 40.08 -36.64
N PHE A 2 -18.20 39.20 -37.63
CA PHE A 2 -17.79 37.77 -37.39
C PHE A 2 -16.44 37.56 -36.71
N LEU A 3 -15.43 38.37 -36.97
CA LEU A 3 -14.09 38.21 -36.37
C LEU A 3 -14.09 38.54 -34.87
N VAL A 4 -14.84 39.52 -34.43
CA VAL A 4 -14.93 39.90 -33.01
C VAL A 4 -15.61 38.79 -32.17
N GLN A 5 -16.64 38.15 -32.71
CA GLN A 5 -17.29 37.03 -32.02
C GLN A 5 -16.38 35.80 -31.91
N ARG A 6 -15.55 35.54 -32.91
CA ARG A 6 -14.57 34.46 -32.89
C ARG A 6 -13.45 34.72 -31.84
N TYR A 7 -13.00 35.96 -31.75
CA TYR A 7 -12.02 36.40 -30.73
C TYR A 7 -12.60 36.28 -29.32
N LEU A 8 -13.83 36.72 -29.08
CA LEU A 8 -14.51 36.61 -27.79
C LEU A 8 -14.73 35.13 -27.38
N LYS A 9 -15.01 34.24 -28.34
CA LYS A 9 -15.17 32.81 -28.08
C LYS A 9 -13.84 32.17 -27.67
N ILE A 10 -12.77 32.47 -28.40
CA ILE A 10 -11.41 31.98 -28.08
C ILE A 10 -10.95 32.53 -26.71
N TYR A 11 -11.23 33.80 -26.43
CA TYR A 11 -10.89 34.40 -25.13
C TYR A 11 -11.64 33.76 -23.96
N LYS A 12 -12.91 33.44 -24.14
CA LYS A 12 -13.68 32.68 -23.13
C LYS A 12 -13.17 31.26 -22.94
N GLU A 13 -12.86 30.55 -24.03
CA GLU A 13 -12.28 29.20 -23.95
C GLU A 13 -10.92 29.19 -23.25
N VAL A 14 -10.05 30.17 -23.53
CA VAL A 14 -8.75 30.31 -22.87
C VAL A 14 -8.91 30.64 -21.39
N THR A 15 -9.86 31.53 -21.04
CA THR A 15 -10.11 31.91 -19.64
C THR A 15 -10.73 30.74 -18.85
N GLU A 16 -11.61 29.97 -19.45
CA GLU A 16 -12.15 28.74 -18.82
C GLU A 16 -11.09 27.63 -18.67
N LEU A 17 -10.17 27.51 -19.63
CA LEU A 17 -9.03 26.60 -19.54
C LEU A 17 -8.06 27.01 -18.43
N MET A 18 -7.76 28.30 -18.29
CA MET A 18 -6.92 28.82 -17.20
C MET A 18 -7.57 28.62 -15.84
N ALA A 19 -8.84 28.95 -15.66
CA ALA A 19 -9.59 28.71 -14.44
C ALA A 19 -9.63 27.21 -14.05
N LYS A 20 -9.74 26.33 -15.04
CA LYS A 20 -9.66 24.86 -14.81
C LYS A 20 -8.26 24.39 -14.43
N VAL A 21 -7.21 25.09 -14.84
CA VAL A 21 -5.82 24.79 -14.45
C VAL A 21 -5.57 25.23 -13.01
N GLU A 22 -5.98 26.42 -12.62
CA GLU A 22 -5.84 26.96 -11.27
C GLU A 22 -6.52 26.06 -10.21
N LEU A 23 -7.70 25.52 -10.52
CA LEU A 23 -8.41 24.58 -9.63
C LEU A 23 -7.73 23.21 -9.50
N LYS A 24 -6.87 22.81 -10.47
CA LYS A 24 -6.20 21.52 -10.48
C LYS A 24 -4.81 21.58 -9.87
N GLN A 25 -4.16 22.73 -9.89
CA GLN A 25 -2.82 22.91 -9.32
C GLN A 25 -2.73 22.52 -7.84
N PRO A 26 -3.65 22.96 -6.94
CA PRO A 26 -3.56 22.58 -5.53
C PRO A 26 -3.67 21.06 -5.32
N ILE A 27 -4.47 20.37 -6.13
CA ILE A 27 -4.60 18.90 -6.04
C ILE A 27 -3.31 18.22 -6.50
N VAL A 28 -2.68 18.71 -7.56
CA VAL A 28 -1.40 18.18 -8.04
C VAL A 28 -0.30 18.41 -7.00
N GLN A 29 -0.27 19.58 -6.37
CA GLN A 29 0.67 19.90 -5.29
C GLN A 29 0.42 19.01 -4.05
N GLU A 30 -0.83 18.77 -3.70
CA GLU A 30 -1.19 17.84 -2.61
C GLU A 30 -0.66 16.43 -2.89
N VAL A 31 -0.88 15.91 -4.10
CA VAL A 31 -0.40 14.59 -4.50
C VAL A 31 1.13 14.54 -4.55
N ALA A 32 1.77 15.57 -5.09
CA ALA A 32 3.23 15.68 -5.12
C ALA A 32 3.81 15.69 -3.70
N GLY A 33 3.26 16.49 -2.78
CA GLY A 33 3.69 16.51 -1.39
C GLY A 33 3.50 15.18 -0.64
N LEU A 34 2.44 14.43 -0.97
CA LEU A 34 2.25 13.08 -0.44
C LEU A 34 3.29 12.09 -1.00
N LEU A 35 3.71 12.25 -2.25
CA LEU A 35 4.69 11.37 -2.88
C LEU A 35 6.13 11.70 -2.49
N GLU A 36 6.46 12.97 -2.23
CA GLU A 36 7.82 13.37 -1.82
C GLU A 36 8.29 12.68 -0.54
N ASN A 37 7.39 12.49 0.42
CA ASN A 37 7.68 11.84 1.70
C ASN A 37 7.42 10.33 1.68
N ALA A 38 6.85 9.82 0.59
CA ALA A 38 6.43 8.43 0.47
C ALA A 38 7.58 7.47 0.21
N LYS A 39 7.66 6.39 0.98
CA LYS A 39 8.53 5.25 0.69
C LYS A 39 7.87 4.25 -0.24
N THR A 40 6.56 4.17 -0.19
CA THR A 40 5.80 3.20 -0.99
C THR A 40 4.54 3.84 -1.54
N ALA A 41 4.26 3.58 -2.81
CA ALA A 41 3.03 3.93 -3.48
C ALA A 41 2.47 2.72 -4.22
N VAL A 42 1.23 2.34 -3.92
CA VAL A 42 0.53 1.19 -4.54
C VAL A 42 -0.70 1.68 -5.28
N LEU A 43 -0.85 1.24 -6.52
CA LEU A 43 -2.02 1.49 -7.35
C LEU A 43 -3.03 0.36 -7.21
N VAL A 44 -4.27 0.72 -6.95
CA VAL A 44 -5.36 -0.22 -6.67
C VAL A 44 -6.53 0.05 -7.59
N ASP A 45 -7.12 -0.99 -8.16
CA ASP A 45 -8.41 -0.92 -8.81
C ASP A 45 -9.52 -1.18 -7.77
N TYR A 46 -10.43 -0.23 -7.64
CA TYR A 46 -11.51 -0.27 -6.63
C TYR A 46 -12.88 -0.60 -7.23
N ARG A 47 -12.94 -1.07 -8.47
CA ARG A 47 -14.21 -1.41 -9.12
C ARG A 47 -14.90 -2.57 -8.41
N GLY A 48 -16.22 -2.43 -8.24
CA GLY A 48 -17.07 -3.51 -7.69
C GLY A 48 -17.03 -3.66 -6.17
N ILE A 49 -16.33 -2.76 -5.45
CA ILE A 49 -16.35 -2.74 -3.99
C ILE A 49 -17.66 -2.16 -3.46
N THR A 50 -18.20 -2.72 -2.38
CA THR A 50 -19.34 -2.14 -1.67
C THR A 50 -18.91 -1.00 -0.76
N VAL A 51 -19.82 -0.08 -0.45
CA VAL A 51 -19.54 1.07 0.41
C VAL A 51 -19.04 0.65 1.80
N ASP A 52 -19.62 -0.43 2.35
CA ASP A 52 -19.21 -0.96 3.65
C ASP A 52 -17.77 -1.49 3.63
N MET A 53 -17.40 -2.22 2.57
CA MET A 53 -16.05 -2.73 2.40
C MET A 53 -15.03 -1.61 2.17
N ASP A 54 -15.36 -0.58 1.38
CA ASP A 54 -14.47 0.58 1.18
C ASP A 54 -14.27 1.34 2.50
N THR A 55 -15.32 1.47 3.30
CA THR A 55 -15.22 2.10 4.62
C THR A 55 -14.30 1.32 5.58
N GLN A 56 -14.41 -0.01 5.59
CA GLN A 56 -13.54 -0.87 6.39
C GLN A 56 -12.10 -0.83 5.89
N LEU A 57 -11.89 -0.85 4.56
CA LEU A 57 -10.56 -0.72 3.95
C LEU A 57 -9.90 0.60 4.34
N ARG A 58 -10.62 1.72 4.19
CA ARG A 58 -10.12 3.05 4.58
C ARG A 58 -9.77 3.13 6.06
N LYS A 59 -10.59 2.49 6.92
CA LYS A 59 -10.33 2.44 8.37
C LYS A 59 -9.03 1.67 8.64
N ALA A 60 -8.89 0.46 8.10
CA ALA A 60 -7.71 -0.38 8.29
C ALA A 60 -6.42 0.28 7.75
N LEU A 61 -6.49 0.94 6.59
CA LEU A 61 -5.36 1.67 6.02
C LEU A 61 -4.96 2.87 6.88
N ARG A 62 -5.95 3.62 7.40
CA ARG A 62 -5.68 4.77 8.29
C ARG A 62 -5.05 4.33 9.61
N GLU A 63 -5.51 3.22 10.21
CA GLU A 63 -4.94 2.64 11.43
C GLU A 63 -3.48 2.22 11.23
N ALA A 64 -3.11 1.82 10.02
CA ALA A 64 -1.73 1.47 9.64
C ALA A 64 -0.89 2.68 9.16
N GLY A 65 -1.41 3.90 9.22
CA GLY A 65 -0.70 5.11 8.77
C GLY A 65 -0.57 5.20 7.25
N VAL A 66 -1.44 4.55 6.49
CA VAL A 66 -1.47 4.59 5.03
C VAL A 66 -2.51 5.60 4.56
N THR A 67 -2.08 6.54 3.73
CA THR A 67 -2.98 7.50 3.07
C THR A 67 -3.55 6.87 1.82
N TYR A 68 -4.87 6.65 1.80
CA TYR A 68 -5.59 6.09 0.65
C TYR A 68 -6.54 7.13 0.07
N LYS A 69 -6.29 7.53 -1.18
CA LYS A 69 -7.10 8.52 -1.89
C LYS A 69 -7.31 8.14 -3.35
N ILE A 70 -8.43 8.60 -3.89
CA ILE A 70 -8.80 8.41 -5.29
C ILE A 70 -8.61 9.73 -6.01
N TYR A 71 -7.75 9.74 -7.02
CA TYR A 71 -7.48 10.89 -7.85
C TYR A 71 -7.68 10.55 -9.33
N LYS A 72 -7.88 11.57 -10.12
CA LYS A 72 -7.93 11.42 -11.58
C LYS A 72 -6.54 11.04 -12.12
N ASN A 73 -6.47 10.00 -12.96
CA ASN A 73 -5.20 9.48 -13.50
C ASN A 73 -4.32 10.56 -14.15
N THR A 74 -4.94 11.55 -14.82
CA THR A 74 -4.19 12.66 -15.42
C THR A 74 -3.50 13.55 -14.38
N LEU A 75 -4.08 13.71 -13.17
CA LEU A 75 -3.47 14.48 -12.09
C LEU A 75 -2.34 13.69 -11.44
N ILE A 76 -2.53 12.38 -11.26
CA ILE A 76 -1.46 11.50 -10.76
C ILE A 76 -0.28 11.52 -11.74
N LYS A 77 -0.53 11.41 -13.06
CA LYS A 77 0.53 11.49 -14.08
C LYS A 77 1.31 12.80 -14.04
N LEU A 78 0.66 13.92 -13.74
CA LEU A 78 1.33 15.20 -13.62
C LEU A 78 2.15 15.31 -12.33
N ALA A 79 1.65 14.74 -11.23
CA ALA A 79 2.33 14.77 -9.94
C ALA A 79 3.53 13.80 -9.85
N VAL A 80 3.49 12.70 -10.62
CA VAL A 80 4.53 11.66 -10.63
C VAL A 80 5.70 12.02 -11.55
N LYS A 81 5.53 12.98 -12.48
CA LYS A 81 6.63 13.48 -13.32
C LYS A 81 7.76 14.01 -12.45
N ASP A 82 8.98 13.71 -12.84
CA ASP A 82 10.21 14.11 -12.14
C ASP A 82 10.37 13.51 -10.72
N THR A 83 9.60 12.47 -10.39
CA THR A 83 9.72 11.73 -9.12
C THR A 83 10.16 10.27 -9.35
N PRO A 84 10.70 9.58 -8.33
CA PRO A 84 11.04 8.16 -8.42
C PRO A 84 9.85 7.25 -8.80
N PHE A 85 8.63 7.79 -8.76
CA PHE A 85 7.38 7.08 -9.03
C PHE A 85 6.92 7.17 -10.50
N GLU A 86 7.74 7.69 -11.41
CA GLU A 86 7.37 7.89 -12.82
C GLU A 86 6.95 6.60 -13.53
N GLU A 87 7.54 5.46 -13.14
CA GLU A 87 7.21 4.15 -13.73
C GLU A 87 5.76 3.73 -13.56
N LEU A 88 5.06 4.21 -12.50
CA LEU A 88 3.63 3.96 -12.29
C LEU A 88 2.74 4.53 -13.40
N THR A 89 3.27 5.45 -14.21
CA THR A 89 2.53 6.08 -15.31
C THR A 89 2.02 5.07 -16.33
N LYS A 90 2.71 3.92 -16.48
CA LYS A 90 2.35 2.85 -17.42
C LYS A 90 1.01 2.18 -17.04
N ASP A 91 0.73 2.06 -15.74
CA ASP A 91 -0.41 1.32 -15.20
C ASP A 91 -1.59 2.21 -14.78
N LEU A 92 -1.49 3.52 -15.04
CA LEU A 92 -2.56 4.48 -14.78
C LEU A 92 -3.65 4.40 -15.86
N ALA A 93 -4.26 3.23 -16.02
CA ALA A 93 -5.39 2.97 -16.90
C ALA A 93 -6.62 2.56 -16.09
N GLY A 94 -7.80 3.04 -16.45
CA GLY A 94 -9.06 2.74 -15.75
C GLY A 94 -9.19 3.40 -14.37
N PRO A 95 -10.13 2.96 -13.52
CA PRO A 95 -10.28 3.48 -12.16
C PRO A 95 -9.07 3.11 -11.34
N THR A 96 -8.51 4.09 -10.64
CA THR A 96 -7.27 3.92 -9.88
C THR A 96 -7.35 4.72 -8.60
N ALA A 97 -7.12 4.04 -7.48
CA ALA A 97 -6.84 4.65 -6.20
C ALA A 97 -5.35 4.51 -5.90
N ILE A 98 -4.79 5.45 -5.17
CA ILE A 98 -3.41 5.44 -4.72
C ILE A 98 -3.37 5.26 -3.21
N ALA A 99 -2.58 4.29 -2.76
CA ALA A 99 -2.26 4.07 -1.36
C ALA A 99 -0.78 4.42 -1.13
N VAL A 100 -0.52 5.37 -0.26
CA VAL A 100 0.81 5.93 -0.01
C VAL A 100 1.16 5.78 1.46
N THR A 101 2.40 5.40 1.77
CA THR A 101 2.89 5.31 3.15
C THR A 101 4.31 5.86 3.30
N GLU A 102 4.55 6.47 4.45
CA GLU A 102 5.86 6.96 4.90
C GLU A 102 6.53 5.98 5.88
N GLY A 103 5.74 5.14 6.54
CA GLY A 103 6.15 4.25 7.63
C GLY A 103 6.50 2.84 7.18
N ASP A 104 5.58 1.90 7.42
CA ASP A 104 5.76 0.49 7.06
C ASP A 104 5.56 0.29 5.56
N VAL A 105 6.65 -0.04 4.89
CA VAL A 105 6.75 -0.18 3.44
C VAL A 105 5.82 -1.25 2.89
N THR A 106 5.56 -2.31 3.64
CA THR A 106 4.74 -3.45 3.23
C THR A 106 3.27 -3.32 3.62
N ALA A 107 2.94 -2.40 4.54
CA ALA A 107 1.59 -2.23 5.10
C ALA A 107 0.50 -2.05 4.03
N PRO A 108 0.63 -1.15 3.03
CA PRO A 108 -0.42 -0.94 2.05
C PRO A 108 -0.70 -2.22 1.25
N ALA A 109 0.33 -2.89 0.73
CA ALA A 109 0.19 -4.11 -0.05
C ALA A 109 -0.45 -5.24 0.78
N ARG A 110 0.00 -5.45 2.01
CA ARG A 110 -0.50 -6.49 2.93
C ARG A 110 -1.97 -6.28 3.28
N ILE A 111 -2.36 -5.07 3.65
CA ILE A 111 -3.75 -4.77 4.01
C ILE A 111 -4.66 -4.98 2.80
N ILE A 112 -4.29 -4.43 1.64
CA ILE A 112 -5.08 -4.57 0.41
C ILE A 112 -5.21 -6.05 0.02
N ALA A 113 -4.13 -6.85 0.08
CA ALA A 113 -4.18 -8.28 -0.21
C ALA A 113 -5.11 -9.06 0.75
N ASN A 114 -5.16 -8.67 2.02
CA ASN A 114 -6.10 -9.27 2.97
C ASN A 114 -7.56 -8.93 2.63
N PHE A 115 -7.82 -7.72 2.11
CA PHE A 115 -9.14 -7.34 1.62
C PHE A 115 -9.48 -8.00 0.28
N MET A 116 -8.51 -8.23 -0.62
CA MET A 116 -8.70 -8.99 -1.86
C MET A 116 -9.21 -10.42 -1.59
N LYS A 117 -8.75 -11.05 -0.53
CA LYS A 117 -9.26 -12.38 -0.10
C LYS A 117 -10.73 -12.35 0.32
N LYS A 118 -11.23 -11.20 0.80
CA LYS A 118 -12.62 -11.02 1.24
C LYS A 118 -13.52 -10.47 0.12
N ALA A 119 -12.94 -9.73 -0.82
CA ALA A 119 -13.62 -9.08 -1.92
C ALA A 119 -12.80 -9.29 -3.20
N GLU A 120 -13.25 -10.22 -4.06
CA GLU A 120 -12.62 -10.51 -5.36
C GLU A 120 -12.62 -9.31 -6.33
N ALA A 121 -13.40 -8.28 -5.99
CA ALA A 121 -13.54 -7.09 -6.81
C ALA A 121 -12.35 -6.12 -6.76
N ILE A 122 -11.50 -6.21 -5.73
CA ILE A 122 -10.32 -5.35 -5.58
C ILE A 122 -9.13 -6.03 -6.24
N SER A 123 -8.35 -5.30 -7.03
CA SER A 123 -7.07 -5.78 -7.56
C SER A 123 -5.97 -4.75 -7.40
N MET A 124 -4.76 -5.20 -7.11
CA MET A 124 -3.57 -4.36 -7.15
C MET A 124 -3.03 -4.35 -8.58
N LYS A 125 -2.74 -3.17 -9.14
CA LYS A 125 -2.20 -3.04 -10.50
C LYS A 125 -0.69 -3.11 -10.52
N SER A 126 -0.06 -2.26 -9.76
CA SER A 126 1.38 -2.13 -9.60
C SER A 126 1.70 -1.31 -8.37
N GLY A 127 2.96 -1.25 -8.00
CA GLY A 127 3.41 -0.41 -6.91
C GLY A 127 4.92 -0.18 -6.96
N ILE A 128 5.35 0.89 -6.33
CA ILE A 128 6.76 1.15 -6.08
C ILE A 128 6.99 1.04 -4.59
N VAL A 129 7.96 0.23 -4.21
CA VAL A 129 8.32 -0.09 -2.83
C VAL A 129 9.82 0.18 -2.67
N ASP A 130 10.19 1.13 -1.81
CA ASP A 130 11.58 1.58 -1.62
C ASP A 130 12.31 1.93 -2.95
N GLY A 131 11.59 2.57 -3.88
CA GLY A 131 12.15 2.97 -5.18
C GLY A 131 12.23 1.85 -6.22
N VAL A 132 11.78 0.64 -5.89
CA VAL A 132 11.73 -0.49 -6.83
C VAL A 132 10.31 -0.67 -7.35
N TYR A 133 10.15 -0.70 -8.67
CA TYR A 133 8.87 -0.96 -9.32
C TYR A 133 8.51 -2.44 -9.26
N TYR A 134 7.27 -2.72 -8.89
CA TYR A 134 6.68 -4.05 -8.87
C TYR A 134 5.40 -4.08 -9.71
N ASP A 135 5.34 -5.02 -10.63
CA ASP A 135 4.16 -5.38 -11.40
C ASP A 135 3.11 -6.09 -10.50
N GLU A 136 1.92 -6.36 -11.03
CA GLU A 136 0.81 -7.01 -10.32
C GLU A 136 1.26 -8.29 -9.58
N LYS A 137 2.06 -9.13 -10.21
CA LYS A 137 2.59 -10.35 -9.59
C LYS A 137 3.60 -10.04 -8.48
N GLY A 138 4.47 -9.07 -8.72
CA GLY A 138 5.50 -8.65 -7.76
C GLY A 138 4.89 -8.03 -6.50
N ILE A 139 3.90 -7.14 -6.65
CA ILE A 139 3.26 -6.49 -5.50
C ILE A 139 2.45 -7.50 -4.66
N ASN A 140 1.87 -8.53 -5.29
CA ASN A 140 1.24 -9.62 -4.57
C ASN A 140 2.24 -10.45 -3.75
N LEU A 141 3.48 -10.64 -4.23
CA LEU A 141 4.54 -11.28 -3.44
C LEU A 141 4.97 -10.38 -2.27
N VAL A 142 5.15 -9.08 -2.49
CA VAL A 142 5.44 -8.12 -1.42
C VAL A 142 4.35 -8.15 -0.34
N ALA A 143 3.09 -8.31 -0.72
CA ALA A 143 1.97 -8.40 0.20
C ALA A 143 2.00 -9.65 1.11
N THR A 144 2.76 -10.68 0.77
CA THR A 144 2.96 -11.86 1.63
C THR A 144 3.98 -11.61 2.74
N ILE A 145 4.77 -10.55 2.63
CA ILE A 145 5.80 -10.21 3.63
C ILE A 145 5.11 -9.66 4.89
N PRO A 146 5.34 -10.28 6.06
CA PRO A 146 4.77 -9.79 7.31
C PRO A 146 5.40 -8.45 7.73
N SER A 147 4.83 -7.84 8.77
CA SER A 147 5.36 -6.59 9.33
C SER A 147 6.78 -6.78 9.88
N ARG A 148 7.51 -5.67 10.00
CA ARG A 148 8.86 -5.67 10.58
C ARG A 148 8.90 -6.33 11.96
N GLU A 149 7.93 -6.05 12.81
CA GLU A 149 7.83 -6.62 14.15
C GLU A 149 7.59 -8.14 14.12
N GLU A 150 6.73 -8.57 13.21
CA GLU A 150 6.42 -9.99 12.99
C GLU A 150 7.62 -10.75 12.41
N LEU A 151 8.40 -10.13 11.51
CA LEU A 151 9.66 -10.68 10.99
C LEU A 151 10.70 -10.83 12.10
N LEU A 152 10.85 -9.82 12.95
CA LEU A 152 11.76 -9.88 14.10
C LEU A 152 11.34 -10.97 15.08
N SER A 153 10.04 -11.09 15.37
CA SER A 153 9.49 -12.17 16.21
C SER A 153 9.78 -13.55 15.64
N LYS A 154 9.52 -13.76 14.34
CA LYS A 154 9.84 -15.02 13.64
C LYS A 154 11.33 -15.33 13.65
N PHE A 155 12.18 -14.32 13.46
CA PHE A 155 13.62 -14.47 13.48
C PHE A 155 14.12 -14.89 14.88
N LEU A 156 13.66 -14.21 15.93
CA LEU A 156 13.98 -14.59 17.31
C LEU A 156 13.49 -15.99 17.66
N GLY A 157 12.27 -16.33 17.26
CA GLY A 157 11.71 -17.69 17.42
C GLY A 157 12.53 -18.75 16.69
N SER A 158 13.02 -18.44 15.49
CA SER A 158 13.90 -19.34 14.74
C SER A 158 15.24 -19.60 15.43
N ILE A 159 15.84 -18.58 16.06
CA ILE A 159 17.09 -18.73 16.82
C ILE A 159 16.87 -19.58 18.09
N GLN A 160 15.73 -19.41 18.75
CA GLN A 160 15.40 -20.18 19.95
C GLN A 160 14.90 -21.61 19.66
N SER A 161 14.41 -21.86 18.46
CA SER A 161 13.81 -23.14 18.06
C SER A 161 14.71 -24.35 18.28
N PRO A 162 16.02 -24.37 17.96
CA PRO A 162 16.88 -25.51 18.22
C PRO A 162 16.97 -25.87 19.71
N ILE A 163 17.08 -24.88 20.58
CA ILE A 163 17.17 -25.05 22.03
C ILE A 163 15.87 -25.62 22.58
N THR A 164 14.76 -25.03 22.18
CA THR A 164 13.41 -25.45 22.59
C THR A 164 13.08 -26.87 22.10
N ASN A 165 13.46 -27.18 20.87
CA ASN A 165 13.27 -28.55 20.31
C ASN A 165 14.12 -29.57 21.05
N PHE A 166 15.38 -29.23 21.39
CA PHE A 166 16.25 -30.10 22.18
C PHE A 166 15.66 -30.37 23.57
N ALA A 167 15.20 -29.33 24.28
CA ALA A 167 14.52 -29.47 25.56
C ALA A 167 13.26 -30.33 25.47
N ARG A 168 12.46 -30.14 24.40
CA ARG A 168 11.26 -30.95 24.13
C ARG A 168 11.58 -32.43 23.91
N VAL A 169 12.64 -32.74 23.15
CA VAL A 169 13.09 -34.10 22.90
C VAL A 169 13.55 -34.77 24.19
N ILE A 170 14.35 -34.09 25.00
CA ILE A 170 14.77 -34.61 26.32
C ILE A 170 13.56 -34.88 27.22
N LYS A 171 12.59 -33.97 27.27
CA LYS A 171 11.35 -34.15 28.02
C LYS A 171 10.57 -35.38 27.52
N GLN A 172 10.45 -35.58 26.22
CA GLN A 172 9.77 -36.74 25.63
C GLN A 172 10.51 -38.07 25.96
N ILE A 173 11.83 -38.06 25.99
CA ILE A 173 12.64 -39.23 26.37
C ILE A 173 12.40 -39.52 27.87
N ALA A 174 12.47 -38.53 28.73
CA ALA A 174 12.23 -38.72 30.16
C ALA A 174 10.81 -39.22 30.47
N GLU A 175 9.80 -38.76 29.73
CA GLU A 175 8.41 -39.24 29.86
C GLU A 175 8.26 -40.72 29.35
N LYS A 176 9.01 -41.12 28.33
CA LYS A 176 9.01 -42.50 27.85
C LYS A 176 9.74 -43.48 28.77
N ASP A 177 10.81 -43.01 29.40
CA ASP A 177 11.60 -43.84 30.32
C ASP A 177 11.01 -43.85 31.76
N GLY A 178 9.80 -43.32 31.97
CA GLY A 178 9.06 -43.37 33.23
C GLY A 178 9.66 -42.53 34.36
N VAL A 179 10.56 -41.58 34.06
CA VAL A 179 11.07 -40.65 35.03
C VAL A 179 10.11 -39.46 35.09
N PRO A 180 9.40 -39.19 36.23
CA PRO A 180 8.55 -38.04 36.33
C PRO A 180 9.39 -36.78 36.18
N ALA A 181 8.99 -35.94 35.24
CA ALA A 181 9.63 -34.64 35.02
C ALA A 181 9.62 -33.85 36.33
N ALA A 182 10.78 -33.70 36.93
CA ALA A 182 10.96 -32.80 38.05
C ALA A 182 10.63 -31.40 37.61
N ALA A 183 9.63 -30.85 38.29
CA ALA A 183 9.05 -29.53 38.18
C ALA A 183 10.03 -28.41 37.84
N GLU A 184 9.55 -27.54 36.90
CA GLU A 184 9.36 -26.10 37.14
C GLU A 184 10.17 -25.54 38.32
N THR A 185 11.21 -24.83 38.00
CA THR A 185 11.58 -23.60 38.70
C THR A 185 12.50 -22.78 37.83
N ALA A 186 11.97 -21.74 37.25
CA ALA A 186 12.62 -20.45 37.05
C ALA A 186 11.60 -19.42 36.62
N GLU A 187 10.77 -19.00 37.56
CA GLU A 187 10.40 -17.59 37.65
C GLU A 187 11.69 -16.83 38.07
N ALA A 188 12.09 -15.90 37.22
CA ALA A 188 12.76 -14.65 37.56
C ALA A 188 12.87 -13.80 36.31
#